data_2bda8113c997f652476e6d24a3d6a98d
#
_entry.id   2bda8113c997f652476e6d24a3d6a98d
#
_cell.length_a   1.000
_cell.length_b   1.000
_cell.length_c   1.000
_cell.angle_alpha   90.00
_cell.angle_beta   90.00
_cell.angle_gamma   90.00
#
_symmetry.space_group_name_H-M   'P 1'
#
loop_
_entity.id
_entity.type
_entity.pdbx_description
1 polymer ?
#
loop_
_entity_poly.entity_id
_entity_poly.type
_entity_poly.pdbx_seq_one_letter_code
_entity_poly.pdbx_strand_id
1 'polypeptide(L)'
;MRNLIIKREKSFVGCLAKMKIYIEDPASNEILINNTPCRKIGELKNGEEKTFQIGEQEAKIFVIADEFSKNYCNEFYQLSAGQEDVFLSGKNKFNPANGNAFRFYNNESEETIASRKRGTRKGLLI
;
A
#
# COMPACT_ATOMS: atom_id res chain seq x y z
N MET A 1 -3.76 21.27 2.53
CA MET A 1 -3.81 19.83 2.75
C MET A 1 -4.71 19.14 1.74
N ARG A 2 -4.48 17.89 1.48
CA ARG A 2 -5.30 17.09 0.57
C ARG A 2 -5.69 15.78 1.24
N ASN A 3 -6.69 15.11 0.68
CA ASN A 3 -7.14 13.83 1.19
C ASN A 3 -6.40 12.68 0.50
N LEU A 4 -6.04 11.68 1.29
CA LEU A 4 -5.53 10.41 0.80
C LEU A 4 -6.57 9.35 1.14
N ILE A 5 -7.20 8.79 0.12
CA ILE A 5 -8.20 7.73 0.26
C ILE A 5 -7.53 6.42 -0.12
N ILE A 6 -7.49 5.46 0.82
CA ILE A 6 -6.87 4.16 0.58
C ILE A 6 -7.91 3.08 0.80
N LYS A 7 -8.07 2.21 -0.20
CA LYS A 7 -8.93 1.04 -0.14
C LYS A 7 -8.10 -0.24 -0.13
N ARG A 8 -8.32 -1.07 0.88
CA ARG A 8 -7.74 -2.41 0.96
C ARG A 8 -8.78 -3.41 0.48
N GLU A 9 -8.55 -4.00 -0.70
CA GLU A 9 -9.42 -5.03 -1.24
C GLU A 9 -9.38 -6.28 -0.37
N LYS A 10 -10.49 -7.01 -0.29
CA LYS A 10 -10.56 -8.26 0.46
C LYS A 10 -9.61 -9.30 -0.13
N SER A 11 -8.93 -10.01 0.76
CA SER A 11 -8.03 -11.10 0.40
C SER A 11 -8.00 -12.11 1.52
N PHE A 12 -7.85 -13.40 1.19
CA PHE A 12 -7.60 -14.42 2.20
C PHE A 12 -6.19 -14.29 2.77
N VAL A 13 -5.26 -13.78 1.98
CA VAL A 13 -3.87 -13.58 2.39
C VAL A 13 -3.83 -12.45 3.42
N GLY A 14 -3.42 -12.79 4.65
CA GLY A 14 -3.32 -11.81 5.72
C GLY A 14 -4.66 -11.22 6.16
N CYS A 15 -5.77 -11.93 5.95
CA CYS A 15 -7.12 -11.39 6.18
C CYS A 15 -7.38 -10.96 7.63
N LEU A 16 -6.70 -11.56 8.61
CA LEU A 16 -6.86 -11.20 10.02
C LEU A 16 -5.92 -10.08 10.45
N ALA A 17 -4.92 -9.74 9.65
CA ALA A 17 -3.97 -8.70 9.99
C ALA A 17 -4.55 -7.32 9.68
N LYS A 18 -4.33 -6.37 10.60
CA LYS A 18 -4.55 -4.96 10.32
C LYS A 18 -3.31 -4.43 9.63
N MET A 19 -3.47 -3.89 8.43
CA MET A 19 -2.35 -3.30 7.71
C MET A 19 -2.16 -1.86 8.20
N LYS A 20 -0.93 -1.52 8.53
CA LYS A 20 -0.55 -0.20 9.03
C LYS A 20 -0.06 0.68 7.89
N ILE A 21 -0.55 1.91 7.84
CA ILE A 21 -0.22 2.86 6.79
C ILE A 21 0.77 3.87 7.32
N TYR A 22 1.88 4.02 6.61
CA TYR A 22 2.94 4.98 6.95
C TYR A 22 3.19 5.92 5.79
N ILE A 23 3.49 7.17 6.13
CA ILE A 23 3.89 8.17 5.14
C ILE A 23 5.31 8.63 5.43
N GLU A 24 6.09 8.83 4.39
CA GLU A 24 7.42 9.40 4.51
C GLU A 24 7.35 10.77 5.17
N ASP A 25 8.18 10.94 6.21
CA ASP A 25 8.29 12.20 6.95
C ASP A 25 9.73 12.34 7.43
N PRO A 26 10.53 13.18 6.75
CA PRO A 26 11.95 13.34 7.11
C PRO A 26 12.20 13.82 8.54
N ALA A 27 11.22 14.46 9.16
CA ALA A 27 11.31 14.94 10.53
C ALA A 27 10.91 13.88 11.57
N SER A 28 10.39 12.74 11.13
CA SER A 28 9.90 11.70 12.04
C SER A 28 11.04 10.82 12.56
N ASN A 29 10.97 10.49 13.86
CA ASN A 29 11.82 9.50 14.49
C ASN A 29 11.07 8.21 14.80
N GLU A 30 9.83 8.07 14.30
CA GLU A 30 8.96 6.98 14.70
C GLU A 30 9.44 5.64 14.16
N ILE A 31 9.74 5.56 12.89
CA ILE A 31 10.15 4.31 12.25
C ILE A 31 10.92 4.57 10.95
N LEU A 32 11.84 3.65 10.63
CA LEU A 32 12.49 3.61 9.32
C LEU A 32 11.94 2.41 8.56
N ILE A 33 11.39 2.65 7.37
CA ILE A 33 10.94 1.59 6.47
C ILE A 33 11.82 1.64 5.23
N ASN A 34 12.57 0.58 4.97
CA ASN A 34 13.57 0.55 3.89
C ASN A 34 14.48 1.78 3.92
N ASN A 35 14.92 2.15 5.13
CA ASN A 35 15.76 3.33 5.43
C ASN A 35 15.08 4.68 5.19
N THR A 36 13.78 4.70 5.00
CA THR A 36 13.01 5.93 4.82
C THR A 36 12.33 6.32 6.13
N PRO A 37 12.58 7.52 6.68
CA PRO A 37 11.88 7.97 7.88
C PRO A 37 10.39 8.13 7.59
N CYS A 38 9.57 7.53 8.43
CA CYS A 38 8.12 7.51 8.24
C CYS A 38 7.38 7.76 9.55
N ARG A 39 6.11 8.13 9.43
CA ARG A 39 5.16 8.18 10.53
C ARG A 39 3.90 7.42 10.18
N LYS A 40 3.29 6.79 11.17
CA LYS A 40 2.04 6.07 11.00
C LYS A 40 0.88 7.06 10.87
N ILE A 41 0.01 6.84 9.89
CA ILE A 41 -1.18 7.65 9.72
C ILE A 41 -2.48 6.89 9.99
N GLY A 42 -2.43 5.56 10.00
CA GLY A 42 -3.61 4.77 10.34
C GLY A 42 -3.45 3.29 10.06
N GLU A 43 -4.57 2.59 10.09
CA GLU A 43 -4.63 1.15 9.85
C GLU A 43 -5.85 0.81 8.98
N LEU A 44 -5.75 -0.28 8.21
CA LEU A 44 -6.84 -0.82 7.41
C LEU A 44 -7.08 -2.29 7.74
N LYS A 45 -8.31 -2.63 8.04
CA LYS A 45 -8.78 -4.00 8.11
C LYS A 45 -9.04 -4.52 6.70
N ASN A 46 -9.12 -5.85 6.57
CA ASN A 46 -9.42 -6.48 5.29
C ASN A 46 -10.74 -5.93 4.71
N GLY A 47 -10.68 -5.41 3.50
CA GLY A 47 -11.84 -4.83 2.80
C GLY A 47 -12.21 -3.41 3.21
N GLU A 48 -11.42 -2.76 4.05
CA GLU A 48 -11.72 -1.42 4.57
C GLU A 48 -11.16 -0.31 3.68
N GLU A 49 -11.88 0.81 3.65
CA GLU A 49 -11.42 2.03 2.99
C GLU A 49 -11.43 3.16 4.02
N LYS A 50 -10.39 3.96 4.03
CA LYS A 50 -10.28 5.12 4.92
C LYS A 50 -9.71 6.33 4.20
N THR A 51 -10.03 7.51 4.74
CA THR A 51 -9.55 8.80 4.26
C THR A 51 -8.66 9.44 5.32
N PHE A 52 -7.50 9.94 4.88
CA PHE A 52 -6.55 10.62 5.74
C PHE A 52 -6.22 11.98 5.16
N GLN A 53 -5.97 12.96 6.02
CA GLN A 53 -5.47 14.25 5.58
C GLN A 53 -3.95 14.22 5.56
N ILE A 54 -3.35 14.63 4.45
CA ILE A 54 -1.91 14.64 4.26
C ILE A 54 -1.46 15.99 3.68
N GLY A 55 -0.14 16.22 3.73
CA GLY A 55 0.44 17.41 3.13
C GLY A 55 0.42 17.38 1.61
N GLU A 56 0.90 18.44 1.00
CA GLU A 56 0.92 18.62 -0.46
C GLU A 56 2.26 18.26 -1.08
N GLN A 57 3.24 17.91 -0.26
CA GLN A 57 4.58 17.55 -0.72
C GLN A 57 4.64 16.10 -1.21
N GLU A 58 5.67 15.85 -2.00
CA GLU A 58 6.02 14.51 -2.45
C GLU A 58 6.37 13.63 -1.25
N ALA A 59 5.93 12.37 -1.27
CA ALA A 59 6.21 11.43 -0.18
C ALA A 59 5.98 9.99 -0.63
N LYS A 60 6.66 9.05 0.03
CA LYS A 60 6.40 7.62 -0.14
C LYS A 60 5.32 7.17 0.83
N ILE A 61 4.43 6.32 0.35
CA ILE A 61 3.38 5.68 1.16
C ILE A 61 3.70 4.20 1.26
N PHE A 62 3.75 3.68 2.49
CA PHE A 62 3.96 2.26 2.76
C PHE A 62 2.73 1.69 3.48
N VAL A 63 2.37 0.46 3.14
CA VAL A 63 1.35 -0.31 3.86
C VAL A 63 1.99 -1.64 4.26
N ILE A 64 2.19 -1.84 5.56
CA ILE A 64 2.89 -3.01 6.09
C ILE A 64 2.10 -3.67 7.21
N ALA A 65 2.31 -4.96 7.41
CA ALA A 65 1.57 -5.71 8.43
C ALA A 65 2.01 -5.37 9.85
N ASP A 66 3.33 -5.23 10.06
CA ASP A 66 3.91 -4.95 11.37
C ASP A 66 5.32 -4.36 11.22
N GLU A 67 5.88 -3.94 12.35
CA GLU A 67 7.21 -3.34 12.35
C GLU A 67 8.34 -4.31 11.98
N PHE A 68 8.12 -5.61 12.15
CA PHE A 68 9.11 -6.60 11.76
C PHE A 68 9.30 -6.66 10.25
N SER A 69 8.29 -6.23 9.49
CA SER A 69 8.33 -6.20 8.03
C SER A 69 9.03 -4.96 7.45
N LYS A 70 9.43 -4.01 8.29
CA LYS A 70 9.96 -2.71 7.83
C LYS A 70 11.22 -2.78 6.96
N ASN A 71 12.00 -3.85 7.11
CA ASN A 71 13.25 -4.02 6.37
C ASN A 71 13.13 -4.99 5.20
N TYR A 72 11.95 -5.54 4.96
CA TYR A 72 11.70 -6.39 3.80
C TYR A 72 11.50 -5.51 2.57
N CYS A 73 11.50 -6.14 1.38
CA CYS A 73 11.28 -5.41 0.14
C CYS A 73 9.83 -4.97 0.03
N ASN A 74 9.47 -3.95 0.81
CA ASN A 74 8.12 -3.40 0.81
C ASN A 74 7.88 -2.57 -0.45
N GLU A 75 6.76 -2.81 -1.09
CA GLU A 75 6.30 -1.96 -2.16
C GLU A 75 5.83 -0.64 -1.56
N PHE A 76 6.13 0.44 -2.23
CA PHE A 76 5.63 1.75 -1.84
C PHE A 76 4.96 2.44 -3.02
N TYR A 77 4.10 3.39 -2.74
CA TYR A 77 3.56 4.29 -3.75
C TYR A 77 4.25 5.64 -3.63
N GLN A 78 4.81 6.13 -4.75
CA GLN A 78 5.44 7.44 -4.79
C GLN A 78 4.39 8.51 -5.04
N LEU A 79 4.05 9.22 -3.99
CA LEU A 79 3.08 10.30 -4.04
C LEU A 79 3.73 11.55 -4.63
N SER A 80 3.16 12.08 -5.69
CA SER A 80 3.63 13.34 -6.28
C SER A 80 3.15 14.53 -5.47
N ALA A 81 3.90 15.63 -5.51
CA ALA A 81 3.45 16.87 -4.92
C ALA A 81 2.18 17.37 -5.61
N GLY A 82 1.25 17.93 -4.87
CA GLY A 82 0.02 18.47 -5.42
C GLY A 82 -1.05 18.73 -4.37
N GLN A 83 -2.14 19.33 -4.81
CA GLN A 83 -3.27 19.71 -3.95
C GLN A 83 -4.50 18.82 -4.17
N GLU A 84 -4.50 18.00 -5.20
CA GLU A 84 -5.63 17.13 -5.53
C GLU A 84 -5.68 15.93 -4.61
N ASP A 85 -6.88 15.44 -4.34
CA ASP A 85 -7.08 14.22 -3.57
C ASP A 85 -6.45 13.02 -4.31
N VAL A 86 -5.93 12.09 -3.52
CA VAL A 86 -5.24 10.91 -4.03
C VAL A 86 -6.03 9.67 -3.65
N PHE A 87 -6.28 8.80 -4.63
CA PHE A 87 -7.01 7.55 -4.45
C PHE A 87 -6.06 6.39 -4.69
N LEU A 88 -5.82 5.60 -3.65
CA LEU A 88 -4.99 4.41 -3.74
C LEU A 88 -5.82 3.19 -3.43
N SER A 89 -5.52 2.08 -4.09
CA SER A 89 -6.12 0.80 -3.79
C SER A 89 -5.09 -0.31 -3.92
N GLY A 90 -5.36 -1.42 -3.25
CA GLY A 90 -4.48 -2.57 -3.30
C GLY A 90 -5.01 -3.69 -2.45
N LYS A 91 -4.27 -4.77 -2.38
CA LYS A 91 -4.60 -5.89 -1.51
C LYS A 91 -3.35 -6.66 -1.08
N ASN A 92 -3.49 -7.45 -0.04
CA ASN A 92 -2.42 -8.33 0.39
C ASN A 92 -2.28 -9.49 -0.58
N LYS A 93 -1.04 -9.79 -0.96
CA LYS A 93 -0.69 -10.95 -1.76
C LYS A 93 0.39 -11.73 -1.06
N PHE A 94 0.40 -13.04 -1.23
CA PHE A 94 1.45 -13.89 -0.69
C PHE A 94 2.74 -13.70 -1.50
N ASN A 95 3.84 -13.50 -0.78
CA ASN A 95 5.17 -13.42 -1.37
C ASN A 95 6.03 -14.47 -0.68
N PRO A 96 6.54 -15.50 -1.38
CA PRO A 96 7.34 -16.55 -0.76
C PRO A 96 8.57 -16.06 0.01
N ALA A 97 9.15 -14.93 -0.41
CA ALA A 97 10.33 -14.38 0.25
C ALA A 97 9.98 -13.58 1.50
N ASN A 98 8.87 -12.84 1.49
CA ASN A 98 8.53 -11.86 2.52
C ASN A 98 7.21 -12.14 3.25
N GLY A 99 6.52 -13.24 2.94
CA GLY A 99 5.22 -13.55 3.51
C GLY A 99 4.12 -12.70 2.88
N ASN A 100 3.23 -12.15 3.72
CA ASN A 100 2.12 -11.34 3.23
C ASN A 100 2.58 -9.91 2.97
N ALA A 101 2.42 -9.43 1.74
CA ALA A 101 2.79 -8.08 1.37
C ALA A 101 1.61 -7.37 0.70
N PHE A 102 1.43 -6.10 1.04
CA PHE A 102 0.44 -5.25 0.39
C PHE A 102 0.96 -4.82 -0.98
N ARG A 103 0.13 -4.93 -2.00
CA ARG A 103 0.46 -4.51 -3.37
C ARG A 103 -0.49 -3.42 -3.80
N PHE A 104 0.07 -2.29 -4.23
CA PHE A 104 -0.69 -1.15 -4.74
C PHE A 104 -1.08 -1.39 -6.19
N TYR A 105 -2.37 -1.38 -6.51
CA TYR A 105 -2.83 -1.45 -7.89
C TYR A 105 -2.36 -0.25 -8.70
N ASN A 106 -2.20 0.90 -8.04
CA ASN A 106 -1.75 2.12 -8.67
C ASN A 106 -0.32 2.04 -9.23
N ASN A 107 0.49 1.09 -8.76
CA ASN A 107 1.84 0.86 -9.25
C ASN A 107 1.88 -0.09 -10.45
N GLU A 108 0.76 -0.74 -10.76
CA GLU A 108 0.71 -1.69 -11.88
C GLU A 108 0.66 -0.94 -13.20
N SER A 109 1.37 -1.45 -14.22
CA SER A 109 1.28 -0.90 -15.57
C SER A 109 -0.08 -1.25 -16.18
N GLU A 110 -0.50 -0.49 -17.20
CA GLU A 110 -1.73 -0.79 -17.94
C GLU A 110 -1.72 -2.20 -18.49
N GLU A 111 -0.57 -2.63 -18.99
CA GLU A 111 -0.39 -3.98 -19.51
C GLU A 111 -0.62 -5.03 -18.42
N THR A 112 -0.05 -4.80 -17.24
CA THR A 112 -0.21 -5.70 -16.10
C THR A 112 -1.67 -5.75 -15.66
N ILE A 113 -2.35 -4.61 -15.61
CA ILE A 113 -3.77 -4.53 -15.26
C ILE A 113 -4.62 -5.30 -16.27
N ALA A 114 -4.37 -5.10 -17.55
CA ALA A 114 -5.09 -5.80 -18.63
C ALA A 114 -4.87 -7.31 -18.56
N SER A 115 -3.63 -7.73 -18.31
CA SER A 115 -3.27 -9.14 -18.13
C SER A 115 -4.00 -9.76 -16.95
N ARG A 116 -4.08 -9.06 -15.83
CA ARG A 116 -4.76 -9.52 -14.62
C ARG A 116 -6.27 -9.69 -14.87
N LYS A 117 -6.89 -8.74 -15.57
CA LYS A 117 -8.30 -8.83 -15.92
C LYS A 117 -8.60 -10.00 -16.84
N ARG A 118 -7.72 -10.26 -17.81
CA ARG A 118 -7.82 -11.45 -18.68
C ARG A 118 -7.49 -12.72 -17.92
N GLY A 119 -6.55 -12.62 -16.99
CA GLY A 119 -6.07 -13.73 -16.19
C GLY A 119 -7.16 -14.44 -15.40
N THR A 120 -8.21 -13.73 -15.00
CA THR A 120 -9.35 -14.33 -14.34
C THR A 120 -9.98 -15.43 -15.20
N ARG A 121 -10.01 -15.24 -16.52
CA ARG A 121 -10.50 -16.26 -17.47
C ARG A 121 -9.42 -17.28 -17.78
N LYS A 122 -8.20 -16.82 -18.01
CA LYS A 122 -7.09 -17.70 -18.36
C LYS A 122 -6.71 -18.62 -17.22
N GLY A 123 -6.83 -18.16 -15.99
CA GLY A 123 -6.60 -18.99 -14.82
C GLY A 123 -7.50 -20.22 -14.78
N LEU A 124 -8.65 -20.16 -15.44
CA LEU A 124 -9.56 -21.29 -15.57
C LEU A 124 -9.18 -22.22 -16.71
N LEU A 125 -8.37 -21.74 -17.65
CA LEU A 125 -7.94 -22.51 -18.82
C LEU A 125 -6.58 -23.17 -18.61
N ILE A 126 -5.87 -22.72 -17.65
CA ILE A 126 -4.58 -23.27 -17.26
C ILE A 126 -4.77 -24.35 -16.21
#